data_678db3966e18a82cc57ee911e7904607
#
_entry.id   678db3966e18a82cc57ee911e7904607
#
_cell.length_a   1.000
_cell.length_b   1.000
_cell.length_c   1.000
_cell.angle_alpha   90.00
_cell.angle_beta   90.00
_cell.angle_gamma   90.00
#
_symmetry.space_group_name_H-M   'P 1'
#
loop_
_entity.id
_entity.type
_entity.pdbx_description
1 polymer ?
#
loop_
_entity_poly.entity_id
_entity_poly.type
_entity_poly.pdbx_seq_one_letter_code
_entity_poly.pdbx_strand_id
1 'polypeptide(L)'
;MKQIFNFIFVCMLVGPLTQVWGQVGFPYCETFQTPNTQATTIFGGNAQLTEGVLRLTSNQLNQRGHIYLDIPFPSTYGLKAEFEYFSYGGTGWGPGVDPGDGFSVFLFDAATPVFNAGGFGGSLGYGPRGQEPGLSNAYLGIGFDEYGGFGTTAGGLNGSFPNQPPTQLVPNSIVVRGPGNVGYPFVMGVRTMQDGLNGLNPAEQFPISSGGLNTPRITDLNQPGYRKVFLELQPNAAGLGFFLKLRMQVTTQANQPRMVTIFESPYFFQAPNNLKIGFAASTGGSTNFHEIRNLIVEVAADDALKDPEGVDFTDKALSCAGQENQYYITDEEITLPNENSSIRCLQFYESLDDILEESSDLCSQARCIEANRVKILPQGTFEANDQAGGFTFFPNEAFIDQEVTVYYTITDNYGKTSKGNSITLQIKESPDPISLKVSGTTQPQDELIICEGESIKLVGEGDEVYDRFTWKKDGVLLEGATNQALELDVPGVYEVTGYNRNGCFAISNKVSVKWVDYPELNLTKPIVECLIGQSVDVGSFIVGFDAQRFDYRLVGEGLDLENEELKEVSTSGQFELQVKPKGFTCYSDPFPVEIYIQEVPLEVNFDFGVLGTGIKDDAGGGGFSGRCNSVHEFI
;
A
#
# COMPACT_ATOMS: atom_id res chain seq x y z
N MET A 1 -5.53 26.81 -52.48
CA MET A 1 -5.98 27.07 -51.12
C MET A 1 -6.17 25.72 -50.42
N LYS A 2 -5.17 25.30 -49.66
CA LYS A 2 -5.23 24.08 -48.80
C LYS A 2 -5.42 24.57 -47.37
N GLN A 3 -6.54 24.27 -46.77
CA GLN A 3 -6.77 24.47 -45.34
C GLN A 3 -6.15 23.29 -44.60
N ILE A 4 -5.22 23.60 -43.71
CA ILE A 4 -4.61 22.67 -42.76
C ILE A 4 -5.46 22.73 -41.51
N PHE A 5 -6.12 21.64 -41.16
CA PHE A 5 -6.79 21.43 -39.89
C PHE A 5 -5.73 20.98 -38.85
N ASN A 6 -5.41 21.86 -37.92
CA ASN A 6 -4.64 21.50 -36.74
C ASN A 6 -5.59 20.85 -35.72
N PHE A 7 -5.45 19.55 -35.52
CA PHE A 7 -6.02 18.84 -34.39
C PHE A 7 -5.09 19.04 -33.18
N ILE A 8 -5.51 19.87 -32.24
CA ILE A 8 -4.88 19.96 -30.93
C ILE A 8 -5.37 18.77 -30.11
N PHE A 9 -4.50 17.77 -29.92
CA PHE A 9 -4.71 16.66 -29.01
C PHE A 9 -4.40 17.18 -27.59
N VAL A 10 -5.44 17.55 -26.83
CA VAL A 10 -5.30 17.82 -25.38
C VAL A 10 -5.18 16.46 -24.70
N CYS A 11 -3.95 16.05 -24.44
CA CYS A 11 -3.65 14.93 -23.54
C CYS A 11 -3.97 15.38 -22.12
N MET A 12 -5.14 15.02 -21.58
CA MET A 12 -5.37 15.07 -20.14
C MET A 12 -4.46 14.02 -19.49
N LEU A 13 -3.33 14.49 -18.99
CA LEU A 13 -2.51 13.76 -18.01
C LEU A 13 -3.34 13.68 -16.72
N VAL A 14 -4.10 12.61 -16.57
CA VAL A 14 -4.52 12.13 -15.26
C VAL A 14 -3.28 11.44 -14.68
N GLY A 15 -2.42 12.24 -14.06
CA GLY A 15 -1.36 11.70 -13.22
C GLY A 15 -2.00 10.84 -12.12
N PRO A 16 -1.39 9.71 -11.74
CA PRO A 16 -1.81 9.01 -10.54
C PRO A 16 -1.71 10.01 -9.37
N LEU A 17 -2.78 10.14 -8.59
CA LEU A 17 -2.75 10.76 -7.28
C LEU A 17 -1.78 9.92 -6.44
N THR A 18 -0.50 10.25 -6.47
CA THR A 18 0.46 9.75 -5.51
C THR A 18 -0.02 10.28 -4.16
N GLN A 19 -0.52 9.37 -3.32
CA GLN A 19 -0.65 9.67 -1.90
C GLN A 19 0.75 10.04 -1.42
N VAL A 20 0.94 11.32 -1.13
CA VAL A 20 2.15 11.80 -0.45
C VAL A 20 2.11 11.17 0.93
N TRP A 21 2.85 10.07 1.10
CA TRP A 21 3.14 9.50 2.40
C TRP A 21 4.03 10.53 3.10
N GLY A 22 3.41 11.42 3.89
CA GLY A 22 4.14 12.33 4.76
C GLY A 22 5.05 11.47 5.64
N GLN A 23 6.36 11.70 5.56
CA GLN A 23 7.33 10.93 6.33
C GLN A 23 7.04 11.11 7.82
N VAL A 24 6.94 9.98 8.51
CA VAL A 24 6.51 9.88 9.92
C VAL A 24 7.58 10.47 10.83
N GLY A 25 7.20 11.39 11.72
CA GLY A 25 8.16 11.93 12.69
C GLY A 25 7.66 13.15 13.45
N PHE A 26 8.53 13.64 14.31
CA PHE A 26 8.35 14.87 15.10
C PHE A 26 9.14 16.05 14.50
N PRO A 27 8.71 17.29 14.77
CA PRO A 27 7.40 17.61 15.33
C PRO A 27 6.28 17.17 14.40
N TYR A 28 5.21 16.67 14.99
CA TYR A 28 3.95 16.46 14.29
C TYR A 28 3.17 17.77 14.34
N CYS A 29 2.85 18.34 13.20
CA CYS A 29 2.12 19.60 13.08
C CYS A 29 0.87 19.38 12.23
N GLU A 30 -0.31 19.60 12.83
CA GLU A 30 -1.57 19.44 12.14
C GLU A 30 -2.56 20.54 12.51
N THR A 31 -2.97 21.32 11.52
CA THR A 31 -3.93 22.40 11.75
C THR A 31 -5.36 21.92 11.84
N PHE A 32 -5.69 20.78 11.23
CA PHE A 32 -7.03 20.27 11.00
C PHE A 32 -7.95 21.21 10.17
N GLN A 33 -7.36 22.18 9.49
CA GLN A 33 -8.09 23.13 8.64
C GLN A 33 -8.16 22.69 7.18
N THR A 34 -7.39 21.71 6.81
CA THR A 34 -7.38 21.08 5.48
C THR A 34 -8.32 19.88 5.44
N PRO A 35 -8.79 19.44 4.26
CA PRO A 35 -9.68 18.28 4.15
C PRO A 35 -9.02 16.94 4.49
N ASN A 36 -7.70 16.89 4.55
CA ASN A 36 -6.92 15.69 4.84
C ASN A 36 -5.96 15.94 6.00
N THR A 37 -5.65 14.89 6.75
CA THR A 37 -4.58 14.85 7.77
C THR A 37 -3.38 14.06 7.26
N GLN A 38 -2.29 14.09 8.02
CA GLN A 38 -1.18 13.17 7.83
C GLN A 38 -1.67 11.71 7.98
N ALA A 39 -1.12 10.81 7.17
CA ALA A 39 -1.51 9.39 7.16
C ALA A 39 -1.36 8.69 8.53
N THR A 40 -0.49 9.21 9.39
CA THR A 40 -0.27 8.75 10.76
C THR A 40 -1.35 9.13 11.76
N THR A 41 -2.34 9.95 11.37
CA THR A 41 -3.49 10.29 12.19
C THR A 41 -4.59 9.25 12.03
N ILE A 42 -4.74 8.36 13.01
CA ILE A 42 -5.73 7.28 12.96
C ILE A 42 -7.02 7.70 13.63
N PHE A 43 -8.12 7.64 12.91
CA PHE A 43 -9.45 8.02 13.34
C PHE A 43 -10.28 6.81 13.80
N GLY A 44 -11.12 7.02 14.82
CA GLY A 44 -12.09 6.02 15.26
C GLY A 44 -13.37 6.61 15.84
N GLY A 45 -14.43 5.81 15.83
CA GLY A 45 -15.75 6.22 16.32
C GLY A 45 -16.35 7.36 15.50
N ASN A 46 -16.81 8.42 16.20
CA ASN A 46 -17.44 9.59 15.59
C ASN A 46 -16.44 10.70 15.17
N ALA A 47 -15.13 10.46 15.37
CA ALA A 47 -14.10 11.46 15.03
C ALA A 47 -14.05 11.73 13.53
N GLN A 48 -14.03 13.00 13.13
CA GLN A 48 -13.99 13.43 11.73
C GLN A 48 -13.43 14.84 11.56
N LEU A 49 -12.88 15.11 10.39
CA LEU A 49 -12.54 16.49 9.99
C LEU A 49 -13.83 17.20 9.52
N THR A 50 -14.07 18.37 10.05
CA THR A 50 -15.23 19.18 9.66
C THR A 50 -15.02 20.65 10.02
N GLU A 51 -15.44 21.56 9.17
CA GLU A 51 -15.44 23.01 9.45
C GLU A 51 -14.10 23.56 9.96
N GLY A 52 -12.98 23.02 9.47
CA GLY A 52 -11.63 23.47 9.83
C GLY A 52 -11.17 23.05 11.23
N VAL A 53 -11.69 21.97 11.77
CA VAL A 53 -11.31 21.37 13.04
C VAL A 53 -11.37 19.84 12.97
N LEU A 54 -10.68 19.17 13.87
CA LEU A 54 -10.94 17.78 14.22
C LEU A 54 -12.09 17.75 15.25
N ARG A 55 -13.24 17.25 14.87
CA ARG A 55 -14.39 17.02 15.75
C ARG A 55 -14.33 15.60 16.28
N LEU A 56 -14.19 15.43 17.59
CA LEU A 56 -14.24 14.13 18.27
C LEU A 56 -15.70 13.71 18.53
N THR A 57 -16.54 14.63 19.01
CA THR A 57 -17.99 14.42 19.12
C THR A 57 -18.77 15.64 18.69
N SER A 58 -19.96 15.44 18.16
CA SER A 58 -20.98 16.49 18.02
C SER A 58 -21.81 16.59 19.32
N ASN A 59 -22.71 17.58 19.38
CA ASN A 59 -23.63 17.77 20.52
C ASN A 59 -24.83 16.78 20.48
N GLN A 60 -24.64 15.57 19.96
CA GLN A 60 -25.64 14.51 19.94
C GLN A 60 -25.42 13.54 21.11
N LEU A 61 -26.46 12.82 21.51
CA LEU A 61 -26.40 11.83 22.55
C LEU A 61 -25.52 10.62 22.17
N ASN A 62 -24.87 10.02 23.17
CA ASN A 62 -24.16 8.74 23.05
C ASN A 62 -23.10 8.68 21.95
N GLN A 63 -22.39 9.78 21.73
CA GLN A 63 -21.27 9.82 20.81
C GLN A 63 -19.96 9.45 21.48
N ARG A 64 -19.06 8.87 20.71
CA ARG A 64 -17.67 8.60 21.09
C ARG A 64 -16.77 8.71 19.88
N GLY A 65 -15.73 9.50 19.98
CA GLY A 65 -14.74 9.67 18.92
C GLY A 65 -13.35 9.71 19.49
N HIS A 66 -12.41 9.21 18.73
CA HIS A 66 -11.01 9.26 19.12
C HIS A 66 -10.10 9.40 17.89
N ILE A 67 -8.92 9.92 18.14
CA ILE A 67 -7.76 9.76 17.25
C ILE A 67 -6.55 9.31 18.07
N TYR A 68 -5.58 8.73 17.40
CA TYR A 68 -4.22 8.64 17.92
C TYR A 68 -3.21 8.88 16.81
N LEU A 69 -2.01 9.32 17.18
CA LEU A 69 -0.90 9.49 16.27
C LEU A 69 -0.12 8.16 16.22
N ASP A 70 -0.05 7.55 15.05
CA ASP A 70 0.73 6.33 14.83
C ASP A 70 2.23 6.65 14.64
N ILE A 71 2.75 7.44 15.58
CA ILE A 71 4.13 7.88 15.66
C ILE A 71 4.63 7.53 17.06
N PRO A 72 5.43 6.47 17.22
CA PRO A 72 6.02 6.13 18.50
C PRO A 72 7.12 7.13 18.88
N PHE A 73 7.21 7.45 20.17
CA PHE A 73 8.33 8.19 20.73
C PHE A 73 8.92 7.45 21.94
N PRO A 74 10.26 7.45 22.09
CA PRO A 74 10.91 6.88 23.26
C PRO A 74 10.52 7.64 24.54
N SER A 75 10.17 6.91 25.59
CA SER A 75 9.84 7.53 26.87
C SER A 75 11.03 8.29 27.49
N THR A 76 12.25 7.95 27.09
CA THR A 76 13.49 8.63 27.47
C THR A 76 13.58 10.08 26.99
N TYR A 77 12.82 10.45 25.95
CA TYR A 77 12.78 11.83 25.44
C TYR A 77 11.59 12.63 25.95
N GLY A 78 10.56 11.95 26.46
CA GLY A 78 9.33 12.62 26.86
C GLY A 78 8.57 13.24 25.69
N LEU A 79 7.58 14.10 26.01
CA LEU A 79 6.68 14.68 25.02
C LEU A 79 6.27 16.08 25.42
N LYS A 80 6.14 16.98 24.44
CA LYS A 80 5.36 18.21 24.53
C LYS A 80 4.20 18.15 23.53
N ALA A 81 3.05 18.64 23.93
CA ALA A 81 1.91 18.79 23.04
C ALA A 81 1.21 20.11 23.30
N GLU A 82 0.87 20.83 22.23
CA GLU A 82 0.02 21.99 22.33
C GLU A 82 -1.12 21.92 21.32
N PHE A 83 -2.30 22.40 21.71
CA PHE A 83 -3.48 22.41 20.85
C PHE A 83 -4.55 23.36 21.39
N GLU A 84 -5.34 23.91 20.49
CA GLU A 84 -6.59 24.56 20.85
C GLU A 84 -7.68 23.51 20.99
N TYR A 85 -8.52 23.62 22.03
CA TYR A 85 -9.70 22.80 22.14
C TYR A 85 -10.96 23.63 22.29
N PHE A 86 -12.07 23.09 21.79
CA PHE A 86 -13.38 23.69 21.85
C PHE A 86 -14.35 22.70 22.46
N SER A 87 -15.06 23.19 23.50
CA SER A 87 -16.16 22.48 24.13
C SER A 87 -17.32 23.45 24.29
N TYR A 88 -18.44 23.21 23.57
CA TYR A 88 -19.51 24.19 23.46
C TYR A 88 -20.79 23.60 22.86
N GLY A 89 -21.89 24.35 22.96
CA GLY A 89 -23.11 24.15 22.15
C GLY A 89 -23.98 22.96 22.55
N GLY A 90 -23.70 22.32 23.67
CA GLY A 90 -24.45 21.18 24.17
C GLY A 90 -25.43 21.51 25.29
N THR A 91 -25.98 20.45 25.87
CA THR A 91 -26.95 20.54 26.97
C THR A 91 -26.69 19.46 28.01
N GLY A 92 -27.00 19.78 29.29
CA GLY A 92 -27.12 18.77 30.33
C GLY A 92 -28.39 17.91 30.12
N TRP A 93 -28.39 16.71 30.66
CA TRP A 93 -29.53 15.79 30.60
C TRP A 93 -30.77 16.27 31.36
N GLY A 94 -30.65 17.30 32.16
CA GLY A 94 -31.73 17.89 32.92
C GLY A 94 -31.42 19.31 33.43
N PRO A 95 -32.41 20.03 34.04
CA PRO A 95 -32.20 21.36 34.53
C PRO A 95 -31.08 21.43 35.59
N GLY A 96 -30.14 22.36 35.42
CA GLY A 96 -29.03 22.57 36.36
C GLY A 96 -27.91 21.52 36.26
N VAL A 97 -27.95 20.66 35.25
CA VAL A 97 -26.88 19.70 34.93
C VAL A 97 -25.98 20.28 33.86
N ASP A 98 -24.67 20.21 34.10
CA ASP A 98 -23.67 20.69 33.12
C ASP A 98 -23.72 19.88 31.81
N PRO A 99 -23.36 20.50 30.70
CA PRO A 99 -23.03 19.77 29.47
C PRO A 99 -21.95 18.71 29.70
N GLY A 100 -21.72 17.83 28.76
CA GLY A 100 -20.71 16.80 28.94
C GLY A 100 -20.58 15.84 27.75
N ASP A 101 -19.83 14.73 27.88
CA ASP A 101 -19.14 14.35 29.18
C ASP A 101 -17.79 15.03 29.35
N GLY A 102 -17.06 15.27 28.24
CA GLY A 102 -15.73 15.86 28.17
C GLY A 102 -14.81 15.14 27.19
N PHE A 103 -13.53 15.45 27.25
CA PHE A 103 -12.53 14.79 26.42
C PHE A 103 -11.28 14.41 27.22
N SER A 104 -10.44 13.53 26.67
CA SER A 104 -9.16 13.15 27.25
C SER A 104 -8.01 13.23 26.25
N VAL A 105 -6.82 13.54 26.76
CA VAL A 105 -5.53 13.25 26.13
C VAL A 105 -4.95 12.01 26.80
N PHE A 106 -4.46 11.07 26.04
CA PHE A 106 -3.94 9.84 26.62
C PHE A 106 -2.64 9.38 25.94
N LEU A 107 -1.84 8.64 26.72
CA LEU A 107 -0.69 7.90 26.23
C LEU A 107 -0.91 6.41 26.45
N PHE A 108 -0.42 5.60 25.52
CA PHE A 108 -0.46 4.15 25.58
C PHE A 108 0.82 3.54 25.02
N ASP A 109 1.09 2.27 25.33
CA ASP A 109 2.25 1.54 24.87
C ASP A 109 2.22 1.41 23.34
N ALA A 110 3.26 1.89 22.68
CA ALA A 110 3.39 1.83 21.22
C ALA A 110 3.42 0.40 20.66
N ALA A 111 3.81 -0.59 21.48
CA ALA A 111 3.81 -2.01 21.13
C ALA A 111 2.41 -2.66 21.13
N THR A 112 1.35 -1.88 21.39
CA THR A 112 -0.04 -2.37 21.39
C THR A 112 -0.43 -2.94 20.04
N PRO A 113 -0.72 -4.25 19.92
CA PRO A 113 -0.97 -4.88 18.62
C PRO A 113 -2.36 -4.55 18.06
N VAL A 114 -3.34 -4.32 18.96
CA VAL A 114 -4.71 -3.93 18.60
C VAL A 114 -5.15 -2.80 19.51
N PHE A 115 -5.37 -1.64 18.92
CA PHE A 115 -5.86 -0.47 19.65
C PHE A 115 -7.38 -0.55 19.85
N ASN A 116 -7.82 -0.38 21.10
CA ASN A 116 -9.22 -0.13 21.46
C ASN A 116 -9.26 1.08 22.39
N ALA A 117 -10.05 2.07 22.07
CA ALA A 117 -10.34 3.17 22.98
C ALA A 117 -11.07 2.64 24.22
N GLY A 118 -10.91 3.33 25.35
CA GLY A 118 -11.61 3.01 26.58
C GLY A 118 -13.12 3.29 26.52
N GLY A 119 -13.79 3.02 27.64
CA GLY A 119 -15.22 3.25 27.79
C GLY A 119 -15.59 4.73 27.59
N PHE A 120 -16.79 4.97 27.09
CA PHE A 120 -17.32 6.31 26.86
C PHE A 120 -17.99 6.91 28.12
N GLY A 121 -18.71 8.03 27.98
CA GLY A 121 -19.31 8.74 29.10
C GLY A 121 -18.23 9.26 30.06
N GLY A 122 -18.44 9.17 31.33
CA GLY A 122 -17.50 9.64 32.35
C GLY A 122 -16.12 8.98 32.35
N SER A 123 -15.88 7.94 31.52
CA SER A 123 -14.54 7.34 31.35
C SER A 123 -13.73 8.00 30.21
N LEU A 124 -14.34 8.91 29.46
CA LEU A 124 -13.72 9.79 28.45
C LEU A 124 -12.82 9.05 27.44
N GLY A 125 -13.13 7.77 27.10
CA GLY A 125 -12.33 6.97 26.18
C GLY A 125 -10.99 6.46 26.75
N TYR A 126 -10.72 6.66 28.04
CA TYR A 126 -9.51 6.17 28.69
C TYR A 126 -9.76 4.99 29.63
N GLY A 127 -10.61 5.16 30.63
CA GLY A 127 -10.90 4.12 31.60
C GLY A 127 -11.95 3.10 31.15
N PRO A 128 -12.22 2.04 31.94
CA PRO A 128 -13.29 1.09 31.64
C PRO A 128 -14.67 1.70 31.93
N ARG A 129 -15.75 1.09 31.41
CA ARG A 129 -17.12 1.43 31.74
C ARG A 129 -18.03 0.19 31.75
N GLY A 130 -18.37 -0.28 32.90
CA GLY A 130 -19.18 -1.49 33.05
C GLY A 130 -18.46 -2.71 32.42
N GLN A 131 -19.03 -3.26 31.36
CA GLN A 131 -18.40 -4.39 30.62
C GLN A 131 -17.41 -3.92 29.52
N GLU A 132 -17.37 -2.65 29.22
CA GLU A 132 -16.42 -2.12 28.24
C GLU A 132 -15.04 -2.01 28.88
N PRO A 133 -13.99 -2.56 28.26
CA PRO A 133 -12.62 -2.43 28.77
C PRO A 133 -12.15 -0.98 28.69
N GLY A 134 -11.13 -0.65 29.45
CA GLY A 134 -10.41 0.60 29.26
C GLY A 134 -9.51 0.57 28.04
N LEU A 135 -8.84 1.70 27.78
CA LEU A 135 -7.87 1.87 26.69
C LEU A 135 -6.82 0.76 26.70
N SER A 136 -6.56 0.19 25.54
CA SER A 136 -5.53 -0.85 25.36
C SER A 136 -4.16 -0.37 25.82
N ASN A 137 -3.52 -1.12 26.73
CA ASN A 137 -2.20 -0.82 27.29
C ASN A 137 -2.02 0.66 27.68
N ALA A 138 -3.07 1.23 28.28
CA ALA A 138 -3.10 2.61 28.75
C ALA A 138 -1.96 2.90 29.72
N TYR A 139 -1.29 4.04 29.55
CA TYR A 139 -0.21 4.49 30.43
C TYR A 139 -0.61 5.72 31.25
N LEU A 140 -1.09 6.77 30.59
CA LEU A 140 -1.47 8.04 31.21
C LEU A 140 -2.74 8.56 30.56
N GLY A 141 -3.72 9.01 31.33
CA GLY A 141 -4.91 9.71 30.86
C GLY A 141 -5.12 11.04 31.59
N ILE A 142 -5.31 12.11 30.81
CA ILE A 142 -5.65 13.44 31.32
C ILE A 142 -7.04 13.77 30.81
N GLY A 143 -8.04 13.73 31.68
CA GLY A 143 -9.43 14.03 31.35
C GLY A 143 -9.78 15.48 31.67
N PHE A 144 -10.35 16.16 30.68
CA PHE A 144 -11.01 17.47 30.81
C PHE A 144 -12.50 17.17 31.01
N ASP A 145 -12.86 17.01 32.27
CA ASP A 145 -14.11 16.41 32.75
C ASP A 145 -15.17 17.48 33.00
N GLU A 146 -16.08 17.67 32.07
CA GLU A 146 -17.15 18.65 32.19
C GLU A 146 -18.25 18.17 33.11
N TYR A 147 -18.65 16.90 32.95
CA TYR A 147 -19.72 16.26 33.72
C TYR A 147 -19.28 15.82 35.10
N GLY A 148 -18.01 15.48 35.28
CA GLY A 148 -17.44 15.13 36.58
C GLY A 148 -17.36 13.64 36.87
N GLY A 149 -17.54 12.77 35.90
CA GLY A 149 -17.48 11.33 36.07
C GLY A 149 -16.05 10.77 36.13
N PHE A 150 -15.11 11.37 35.41
CA PHE A 150 -13.72 10.90 35.32
C PHE A 150 -12.94 11.01 36.63
N GLY A 151 -13.32 11.94 37.49
CA GLY A 151 -12.76 12.12 38.85
C GLY A 151 -13.31 11.17 39.92
N THR A 152 -14.14 10.19 39.57
CA THR A 152 -14.85 9.29 40.48
C THR A 152 -14.42 7.83 40.34
N THR A 153 -14.98 6.93 41.14
CA THR A 153 -14.83 5.47 40.95
C THR A 153 -15.91 4.87 40.04
N ALA A 154 -16.75 5.70 39.42
CA ALA A 154 -17.79 5.22 38.51
C ALA A 154 -17.19 4.50 37.30
N GLY A 155 -17.90 3.48 36.78
CA GLY A 155 -17.48 2.73 35.60
C GLY A 155 -16.35 1.72 35.79
N GLY A 156 -15.84 1.55 37.04
CA GLY A 156 -14.72 0.64 37.30
C GLY A 156 -13.35 1.33 37.41
N LEU A 157 -13.35 2.67 37.53
CA LEU A 157 -12.16 3.47 37.79
C LEU A 157 -11.71 3.30 39.25
N ASN A 158 -10.41 3.33 39.51
CA ASN A 158 -9.84 3.18 40.83
C ASN A 158 -9.48 4.55 41.45
N GLY A 159 -10.01 4.82 42.62
CA GLY A 159 -9.78 6.10 43.33
C GLY A 159 -10.57 7.29 42.79
N SER A 160 -10.67 8.33 43.58
CA SER A 160 -11.45 9.55 43.32
C SER A 160 -10.83 10.75 44.02
N PHE A 161 -11.38 11.94 43.79
CA PHE A 161 -10.99 13.13 44.58
C PHE A 161 -11.03 12.86 46.08
N PRO A 162 -10.01 13.30 46.82
CA PRO A 162 -9.97 13.14 48.28
C PRO A 162 -11.07 13.96 48.97
N ASN A 163 -11.46 13.50 50.17
CA ASN A 163 -12.41 14.16 51.08
C ASN A 163 -13.84 14.32 50.51
N GLN A 164 -14.25 13.43 49.60
CA GLN A 164 -15.64 13.36 49.14
C GLN A 164 -16.07 11.91 48.85
N PRO A 165 -17.37 11.61 48.73
CA PRO A 165 -17.84 10.29 48.38
C PRO A 165 -17.23 9.84 47.02
N PRO A 166 -16.76 8.59 46.91
CA PRO A 166 -16.03 8.11 45.70
C PRO A 166 -16.82 8.20 44.40
N THR A 167 -18.15 8.21 44.48
CA THR A 167 -19.03 8.28 43.31
C THR A 167 -19.63 9.68 43.09
N GLN A 168 -19.28 10.64 43.90
CA GLN A 168 -19.78 12.01 43.76
C GLN A 168 -19.15 12.68 42.55
N LEU A 169 -19.99 13.13 41.62
CA LEU A 169 -19.56 13.86 40.43
C LEU A 169 -18.78 15.14 40.79
N VAL A 170 -17.74 15.42 40.02
CA VAL A 170 -16.87 16.60 40.15
C VAL A 170 -16.78 17.32 38.82
N PRO A 171 -17.86 18.02 38.40
CA PRO A 171 -17.87 18.73 37.14
C PRO A 171 -16.82 19.86 37.12
N ASN A 172 -16.43 20.26 35.89
CA ASN A 172 -15.38 21.26 35.70
C ASN A 172 -14.09 20.89 36.41
N SER A 173 -13.58 19.66 36.15
CA SER A 173 -12.31 19.20 36.71
C SER A 173 -11.36 18.69 35.61
N ILE A 174 -10.07 18.87 35.88
CA ILE A 174 -9.02 18.23 35.04
C ILE A 174 -8.37 17.17 35.93
N VAL A 175 -8.36 15.92 35.45
CA VAL A 175 -7.99 14.74 36.25
C VAL A 175 -6.93 13.93 35.52
N VAL A 176 -5.91 13.52 36.26
CA VAL A 176 -4.87 12.60 35.79
C VAL A 176 -5.13 11.21 36.36
N ARG A 177 -5.15 10.22 35.47
CA ARG A 177 -5.24 8.80 35.81
C ARG A 177 -4.01 8.03 35.39
N GLY A 178 -3.67 7.04 36.18
CA GLY A 178 -2.55 6.13 35.96
C GLY A 178 -2.86 4.99 35.02
N PRO A 179 -1.90 4.04 34.87
CA PRO A 179 -1.95 2.98 33.86
C PRO A 179 -3.09 1.98 34.04
N GLY A 180 -3.52 1.39 32.94
CA GLY A 180 -4.59 0.40 32.90
C GLY A 180 -4.25 -0.90 33.62
N ASN A 181 -3.00 -1.34 33.60
CA ASN A 181 -2.53 -2.56 34.25
C ASN A 181 -2.60 -2.50 35.81
N VAL A 182 -2.76 -1.31 36.37
CA VAL A 182 -2.99 -1.08 37.80
C VAL A 182 -4.38 -0.51 38.10
N GLY A 183 -5.31 -0.61 37.15
CA GLY A 183 -6.73 -0.26 37.36
C GLY A 183 -7.06 1.20 37.16
N TYR A 184 -6.33 1.95 36.35
CA TYR A 184 -6.60 3.37 36.04
C TYR A 184 -6.71 4.25 37.28
N PRO A 185 -5.72 4.21 38.20
CA PRO A 185 -5.84 4.88 39.48
C PRO A 185 -5.96 6.39 39.31
N PHE A 186 -6.76 7.03 40.22
CA PHE A 186 -6.73 8.48 40.37
C PHE A 186 -5.35 8.90 40.90
N VAL A 187 -4.67 9.78 40.17
CA VAL A 187 -3.33 10.29 40.54
C VAL A 187 -3.45 11.68 41.15
N MET A 188 -4.07 12.60 40.42
CA MET A 188 -4.31 13.97 40.87
C MET A 188 -5.48 14.58 40.10
N GLY A 189 -6.04 15.65 40.61
CA GLY A 189 -7.13 16.37 39.94
C GLY A 189 -7.24 17.80 40.46
N VAL A 190 -7.66 18.70 39.58
CA VAL A 190 -7.92 20.11 39.89
C VAL A 190 -9.34 20.47 39.48
N ARG A 191 -10.09 21.12 40.39
CA ARG A 191 -11.41 21.69 40.15
C ARG A 191 -11.25 23.10 39.60
N THR A 192 -11.56 23.30 38.35
CA THR A 192 -11.24 24.56 37.66
C THR A 192 -12.16 25.73 38.03
N MET A 193 -13.28 25.44 38.69
CA MET A 193 -14.28 26.45 39.14
C MET A 193 -14.39 26.57 40.68
N GLN A 194 -13.45 26.00 41.39
CA GLN A 194 -13.45 26.03 42.87
C GLN A 194 -12.07 26.44 43.39
N ASP A 195 -12.04 27.04 44.55
CA ASP A 195 -10.82 27.35 45.32
C ASP A 195 -10.48 26.25 46.35
N GLY A 196 -9.38 26.45 47.06
CA GLY A 196 -8.94 25.57 48.13
C GLY A 196 -8.29 24.29 47.67
N LEU A 197 -8.46 23.20 48.45
CA LEU A 197 -7.80 21.92 48.19
C LEU A 197 -8.23 21.35 46.84
N ASN A 198 -7.26 21.11 45.95
CA ASN A 198 -7.47 20.67 44.58
C ASN A 198 -8.34 21.65 43.76
N GLY A 199 -8.28 22.93 44.02
CA GLY A 199 -8.94 23.99 43.26
C GLY A 199 -7.95 25.02 42.73
N LEU A 200 -8.44 25.99 41.98
CA LEU A 200 -7.69 27.13 41.46
C LEU A 200 -8.00 28.40 42.31
N ASN A 201 -7.03 29.30 42.40
CA ASN A 201 -7.29 30.61 42.96
C ASN A 201 -8.45 31.30 42.22
N PRO A 202 -9.31 32.08 42.85
CA PRO A 202 -10.48 32.70 42.21
C PRO A 202 -10.17 33.48 40.94
N ALA A 203 -8.99 34.13 40.86
CA ALA A 203 -8.56 34.86 39.68
C ALA A 203 -8.16 33.94 38.50
N GLU A 204 -7.88 32.66 38.75
CA GLU A 204 -7.44 31.66 37.78
C GLU A 204 -8.57 30.75 37.30
N GLN A 205 -9.73 30.78 37.99
CA GLN A 205 -10.86 29.89 37.70
C GLN A 205 -11.45 30.11 36.32
N PHE A 206 -11.81 29.00 35.66
CA PHE A 206 -12.48 28.97 34.36
C PHE A 206 -13.30 27.70 34.18
N PRO A 207 -14.44 27.74 33.46
CA PRO A 207 -15.19 26.54 33.10
C PRO A 207 -14.47 25.77 31.97
N ILE A 208 -14.58 24.44 31.97
CA ILE A 208 -14.01 23.61 30.90
C ILE A 208 -14.74 23.85 29.60
N SER A 209 -16.07 23.85 29.60
CA SER A 209 -16.87 24.26 28.44
C SER A 209 -16.93 25.79 28.29
N SER A 210 -16.94 26.28 27.06
CA SER A 210 -17.14 27.72 26.80
C SER A 210 -18.60 28.16 26.92
N GLY A 211 -19.56 27.20 26.98
CA GLY A 211 -20.98 27.43 27.18
C GLY A 211 -21.87 26.35 26.61
N GLY A 212 -23.15 26.40 26.99
CA GLY A 212 -24.16 25.46 26.57
C GLY A 212 -24.79 25.79 25.20
N LEU A 213 -26.07 25.41 25.08
CA LEU A 213 -26.84 25.56 23.85
C LEU A 213 -26.73 26.97 23.24
N ASN A 214 -26.55 27.05 21.94
CA ASN A 214 -26.34 28.29 21.15
C ASN A 214 -25.02 29.01 21.40
N THR A 215 -24.09 28.48 22.20
CA THR A 215 -22.73 29.01 22.27
C THR A 215 -21.96 28.60 21.01
N PRO A 216 -21.33 29.54 20.28
CA PRO A 216 -20.52 29.20 19.11
C PRO A 216 -19.12 28.71 19.50
N ARG A 217 -18.39 28.12 18.53
CA ARG A 217 -16.95 27.87 18.66
C ARG A 217 -16.20 29.19 18.81
N ILE A 218 -15.36 29.32 19.82
CA ILE A 218 -14.56 30.52 20.08
C ILE A 218 -13.11 30.25 19.65
N THR A 219 -12.68 30.88 18.57
CA THR A 219 -11.35 30.72 17.96
C THR A 219 -10.41 31.92 18.16
N ASP A 220 -10.94 33.03 18.64
CA ASP A 220 -10.17 34.23 18.89
C ASP A 220 -9.65 34.24 20.33
N LEU A 221 -8.32 34.33 20.48
CA LEU A 221 -7.63 34.42 21.76
C LEU A 221 -8.19 35.48 22.71
N ASN A 222 -8.70 36.58 22.18
CA ASN A 222 -9.19 37.72 22.96
C ASN A 222 -10.66 37.57 23.38
N GLN A 223 -11.36 36.53 22.93
CA GLN A 223 -12.77 36.33 23.25
C GLN A 223 -12.96 35.39 24.45
N PRO A 224 -13.95 35.67 25.34
CA PRO A 224 -14.32 34.76 26.41
C PRO A 224 -14.73 33.40 25.84
N GLY A 225 -14.15 32.33 26.36
CA GLY A 225 -14.36 30.98 25.89
C GLY A 225 -13.17 30.38 25.13
N TYR A 226 -12.15 31.17 24.78
CA TYR A 226 -10.92 30.62 24.17
C TYR A 226 -10.13 29.75 25.13
N ARG A 227 -9.59 28.62 24.63
CA ARG A 227 -8.80 27.63 25.35
C ARG A 227 -7.67 27.10 24.47
N LYS A 228 -6.43 27.13 24.97
CA LYS A 228 -5.28 26.41 24.38
C LYS A 228 -4.58 25.64 25.50
N VAL A 229 -4.21 24.40 25.22
CA VAL A 229 -3.56 23.50 26.16
C VAL A 229 -2.08 23.40 25.81
N PHE A 230 -1.23 23.33 26.86
CA PHE A 230 0.20 23.04 26.79
C PHE A 230 0.50 21.91 27.78
N LEU A 231 0.77 20.74 27.25
CA LEU A 231 1.17 19.54 27.99
C LEU A 231 2.67 19.33 27.81
N GLU A 232 3.37 19.07 28.89
CA GLU A 232 4.79 18.73 28.89
C GLU A 232 5.03 17.54 29.83
N LEU A 233 5.71 16.54 29.33
CA LEU A 233 6.11 15.32 30.03
C LEU A 233 7.63 15.21 29.92
N GLN A 234 8.34 15.76 30.90
CA GLN A 234 9.79 15.62 30.99
C GLN A 234 10.16 14.29 31.63
N PRO A 235 11.12 13.52 31.09
CA PRO A 235 11.60 12.32 31.76
C PRO A 235 12.05 12.63 33.18
N ASN A 236 11.63 11.82 34.15
CA ASN A 236 12.03 12.05 35.54
C ASN A 236 13.49 11.65 35.74
N ALA A 237 14.30 12.57 36.26
CA ALA A 237 15.73 12.34 36.52
C ALA A 237 15.97 11.17 37.52
N ALA A 238 14.98 10.79 38.31
CA ALA A 238 15.03 9.60 39.19
C ALA A 238 14.79 8.28 38.41
N GLY A 239 14.57 8.33 37.08
CA GLY A 239 14.43 7.16 36.23
C GLY A 239 13.05 6.49 36.25
N LEU A 240 12.06 7.05 36.90
CA LEU A 240 10.71 6.48 36.96
C LEU A 240 9.66 7.51 36.50
N GLY A 241 9.03 7.26 35.37
CA GLY A 241 7.94 8.07 34.84
C GLY A 241 8.37 9.46 34.37
N PHE A 242 7.49 10.43 34.56
CA PHE A 242 7.66 11.78 34.01
C PHE A 242 7.43 12.85 35.11
N PHE A 243 7.99 14.02 34.89
CA PHE A 243 7.51 15.25 35.52
C PHE A 243 6.45 15.85 34.58
N LEU A 244 5.20 15.84 35.01
CA LEU A 244 4.05 16.30 34.24
C LEU A 244 3.79 17.77 34.53
N LYS A 245 3.72 18.57 33.48
CA LYS A 245 3.33 19.97 33.51
C LYS A 245 2.18 20.20 32.52
N LEU A 246 1.04 20.69 33.04
CA LEU A 246 -0.11 21.06 32.25
C LEU A 246 -0.45 22.53 32.51
N ARG A 247 -0.42 23.33 31.47
CA ARG A 247 -0.83 24.74 31.50
C ARG A 247 -1.92 24.98 30.45
N MET A 248 -2.75 25.96 30.75
CA MET A 248 -3.80 26.38 29.80
C MET A 248 -3.78 27.88 29.60
N GLN A 249 -3.80 28.32 28.36
CA GLN A 249 -4.12 29.68 28.03
C GLN A 249 -5.63 29.81 27.89
N VAL A 250 -6.22 30.65 28.74
CA VAL A 250 -7.66 30.82 28.81
C VAL A 250 -8.05 32.29 28.76
N THR A 251 -9.19 32.58 28.16
CA THR A 251 -9.80 33.90 28.16
C THR A 251 -11.21 33.79 28.74
N THR A 252 -11.44 34.39 29.88
CA THR A 252 -12.75 34.44 30.55
C THR A 252 -13.39 35.84 30.50
N GLN A 253 -12.57 36.87 30.23
CA GLN A 253 -13.01 38.26 30.00
C GLN A 253 -12.37 38.75 28.69
N ALA A 254 -13.12 39.49 27.91
CA ALA A 254 -12.67 39.98 26.61
C ALA A 254 -11.33 40.76 26.75
N ASN A 255 -10.40 40.48 25.83
CA ASN A 255 -9.06 41.06 25.73
C ASN A 255 -8.17 40.83 26.99
N GLN A 256 -8.46 39.78 27.78
CA GLN A 256 -7.67 39.41 28.95
C GLN A 256 -7.27 37.91 28.94
N PRO A 257 -6.51 37.47 27.92
CA PRO A 257 -5.95 36.11 27.92
C PRO A 257 -4.96 35.97 29.09
N ARG A 258 -5.00 34.82 29.74
CA ARG A 258 -4.05 34.49 30.80
C ARG A 258 -3.61 33.04 30.75
N MET A 259 -2.40 32.77 31.27
CA MET A 259 -1.88 31.41 31.46
C MET A 259 -2.22 30.93 32.86
N VAL A 260 -2.78 29.73 32.95
CA VAL A 260 -3.10 29.04 34.22
C VAL A 260 -2.31 27.74 34.26
N THR A 261 -1.58 27.53 35.37
CA THR A 261 -0.91 26.24 35.66
C THR A 261 -1.89 25.32 36.37
N ILE A 262 -2.19 24.19 35.70
CA ILE A 262 -3.12 23.17 36.24
C ILE A 262 -2.37 22.14 37.08
N PHE A 263 -1.31 21.57 36.53
CA PHE A 263 -0.44 20.61 37.21
C PHE A 263 1.02 20.95 36.96
N GLU A 264 1.83 20.73 37.98
CA GLU A 264 3.28 20.72 37.94
C GLU A 264 3.77 19.72 38.98
N SER A 265 3.85 18.43 38.62
CA SER A 265 3.99 17.34 39.58
C SER A 265 4.59 16.10 38.95
N PRO A 266 5.33 15.30 39.70
CA PRO A 266 5.83 14.01 39.22
C PRO A 266 4.69 13.00 39.04
N TYR A 267 4.86 12.15 38.00
CA TYR A 267 4.01 11.02 37.67
C TYR A 267 4.87 9.74 37.73
N PHE A 268 4.79 9.02 38.82
CA PHE A 268 5.70 7.94 39.20
C PHE A 268 5.24 6.55 38.74
N PHE A 269 4.89 6.36 37.48
CA PHE A 269 4.64 5.04 36.93
C PHE A 269 5.72 4.70 35.90
N GLN A 270 6.16 3.43 35.91
CA GLN A 270 7.12 2.96 34.91
C GLN A 270 6.54 3.13 33.51
N ALA A 271 7.23 3.89 32.67
CA ALA A 271 6.83 4.05 31.28
C ALA A 271 7.23 2.83 30.43
N PRO A 272 6.41 2.43 29.45
CA PRO A 272 6.86 1.60 28.35
C PRO A 272 8.03 2.26 27.61
N ASN A 273 8.83 1.47 26.89
CA ASN A 273 9.98 2.01 26.16
C ASN A 273 9.55 3.06 25.13
N ASN A 274 8.46 2.78 24.41
CA ASN A 274 7.89 3.69 23.44
C ASN A 274 6.41 3.92 23.73
N LEU A 275 5.97 5.15 23.53
CA LEU A 275 4.60 5.60 23.74
C LEU A 275 4.02 6.21 22.46
N LYS A 276 2.69 6.21 22.36
CA LYS A 276 1.91 6.98 21.39
C LYS A 276 0.93 7.88 22.12
N ILE A 277 0.59 9.03 21.52
CA ILE A 277 -0.40 9.98 22.06
C ILE A 277 -1.71 9.87 21.28
N GLY A 278 -2.83 10.04 21.99
CA GLY A 278 -4.14 10.13 21.37
C GLY A 278 -5.11 11.03 22.14
N PHE A 279 -6.26 11.24 21.54
CA PHE A 279 -7.34 12.09 22.03
C PHE A 279 -8.66 11.35 21.91
N ALA A 280 -9.51 11.43 22.92
CA ALA A 280 -10.85 10.88 22.84
C ALA A 280 -11.86 11.81 23.50
N ALA A 281 -13.11 11.75 23.04
CA ALA A 281 -14.22 12.45 23.68
C ALA A 281 -15.47 11.59 23.65
N SER A 282 -16.39 11.91 24.55
CA SER A 282 -17.68 11.24 24.62
C SER A 282 -18.81 12.18 25.05
N THR A 283 -20.02 11.79 24.68
CA THR A 283 -21.27 12.36 25.18
C THR A 283 -22.15 11.21 25.67
N GLY A 284 -22.90 11.44 26.72
CA GLY A 284 -23.90 10.50 27.23
C GLY A 284 -25.31 11.07 27.14
N GLY A 285 -25.98 11.24 28.31
CA GLY A 285 -27.21 12.01 28.40
C GLY A 285 -26.98 13.52 28.33
N SER A 286 -25.83 13.98 28.84
CA SER A 286 -25.30 15.32 28.59
C SER A 286 -24.51 15.33 27.28
N THR A 287 -24.50 16.45 26.56
CA THR A 287 -23.89 16.56 25.25
C THR A 287 -23.04 17.82 25.14
N ASN A 288 -22.03 17.78 24.29
CA ASN A 288 -21.27 18.96 23.84
C ASN A 288 -20.55 18.66 22.52
N PHE A 289 -20.20 19.67 21.75
CA PHE A 289 -19.16 19.56 20.75
C PHE A 289 -17.81 19.47 21.44
N HIS A 290 -17.00 18.49 21.11
CA HIS A 290 -15.60 18.40 21.53
C HIS A 290 -14.72 18.37 20.29
N GLU A 291 -13.88 19.40 20.16
CA GLU A 291 -13.07 19.61 18.97
C GLU A 291 -11.68 20.09 19.33
N ILE A 292 -10.71 19.78 18.48
CA ILE A 292 -9.33 20.29 18.60
C ILE A 292 -8.85 20.89 17.27
N ARG A 293 -7.87 21.80 17.37
CA ARG A 293 -7.24 22.48 16.23
C ARG A 293 -5.79 22.84 16.58
N ASN A 294 -4.98 23.07 15.53
CA ASN A 294 -3.60 23.52 15.68
C ASN A 294 -2.79 22.64 16.65
N LEU A 295 -2.82 21.32 16.43
CA LEU A 295 -2.07 20.36 17.21
C LEU A 295 -0.60 20.34 16.80
N ILE A 296 0.28 20.57 17.77
CA ILE A 296 1.72 20.38 17.63
C ILE A 296 2.15 19.39 18.70
N VAL A 297 2.89 18.35 18.29
CA VAL A 297 3.49 17.37 19.20
C VAL A 297 4.97 17.24 18.88
N GLU A 298 5.81 17.35 19.90
CA GLU A 298 7.25 17.23 19.80
C GLU A 298 7.82 16.43 20.98
N VAL A 299 9.07 16.01 20.90
CA VAL A 299 9.78 15.42 22.05
C VAL A 299 10.14 16.52 23.06
N ALA A 300 10.08 16.20 24.35
CA ALA A 300 10.31 17.19 25.41
C ALA A 300 11.82 17.48 25.62
N ALA A 301 12.65 16.47 25.50
CA ALA A 301 14.10 16.59 25.72
C ALA A 301 14.83 16.96 24.41
N ASP A 302 14.37 17.98 23.71
CA ASP A 302 14.94 18.44 22.44
C ASP A 302 16.44 18.79 22.55
N ASP A 303 16.85 19.38 23.67
CA ASP A 303 18.27 19.71 23.96
C ASP A 303 19.18 18.47 24.09
N ALA A 304 18.61 17.28 24.32
CA ALA A 304 19.35 16.03 24.39
C ALA A 304 19.52 15.36 23.02
N LEU A 305 18.72 15.77 22.04
CA LEU A 305 18.82 15.25 20.68
C LEU A 305 20.02 15.85 19.94
N LYS A 306 20.71 15.00 19.20
CA LYS A 306 21.84 15.38 18.34
C LYS A 306 21.42 15.36 16.89
N ASP A 307 22.04 16.23 16.10
CA ASP A 307 21.84 16.23 14.66
C ASP A 307 22.44 14.98 14.02
N PRO A 308 21.84 14.46 12.95
CA PRO A 308 22.47 13.44 12.10
C PRO A 308 23.83 13.94 11.58
N GLU A 309 24.79 13.04 11.49
CA GLU A 309 26.13 13.35 10.97
C GLU A 309 26.31 12.67 9.61
N GLY A 310 26.35 13.45 8.54
CA GLY A 310 26.57 12.99 7.18
C GLY A 310 28.05 13.11 6.78
N VAL A 311 28.42 12.36 5.75
CA VAL A 311 29.69 12.51 5.03
C VAL A 311 29.41 12.73 3.55
N ASP A 312 30.43 13.22 2.81
CA ASP A 312 30.29 13.40 1.37
C ASP A 312 30.08 12.05 0.68
N PHE A 313 29.05 11.97 -0.14
CA PHE A 313 28.76 10.81 -0.96
C PHE A 313 29.60 10.88 -2.24
N THR A 314 30.56 9.98 -2.33
CA THR A 314 31.37 9.80 -3.54
C THR A 314 30.94 8.55 -4.27
N ASP A 315 30.72 8.70 -5.55
CA ASP A 315 30.13 7.68 -6.41
C ASP A 315 30.80 6.31 -6.32
N LYS A 316 30.04 5.33 -5.88
CA LYS A 316 30.37 3.90 -5.95
C LYS A 316 29.72 3.21 -7.16
N ALA A 317 28.80 3.90 -7.85
CA ALA A 317 28.10 3.43 -9.03
C ALA A 317 28.11 4.51 -10.12
N LEU A 318 28.16 4.09 -11.38
CA LEU A 318 28.19 4.99 -12.51
C LEU A 318 26.80 5.61 -12.75
N SER A 319 26.79 6.90 -13.10
CA SER A 319 25.58 7.60 -13.55
C SER A 319 25.49 7.53 -15.07
N CYS A 320 24.58 6.73 -15.59
CA CYS A 320 24.41 6.49 -17.01
C CYS A 320 23.55 7.57 -17.65
N ALA A 321 24.07 8.27 -18.63
CA ALA A 321 23.40 9.38 -19.32
C ALA A 321 22.06 8.94 -19.96
N GLY A 322 21.03 9.78 -19.89
CA GLY A 322 19.72 9.49 -20.47
C GLY A 322 18.94 8.39 -19.75
N GLN A 323 19.41 7.89 -18.62
CA GLN A 323 18.77 6.83 -17.81
C GLN A 323 18.52 7.29 -16.39
N GLU A 324 17.58 6.63 -15.73
CA GLU A 324 17.31 6.76 -14.32
C GLU A 324 18.33 5.93 -13.52
N ASN A 325 19.11 6.60 -12.66
CA ASN A 325 20.10 5.95 -11.81
C ASN A 325 19.66 6.07 -10.35
N GLN A 326 19.52 4.94 -9.66
CA GLN A 326 19.03 4.87 -8.27
C GLN A 326 20.19 4.69 -7.30
N TYR A 327 20.15 5.48 -6.23
CA TYR A 327 21.15 5.51 -5.16
C TYR A 327 20.49 5.49 -3.79
N TYR A 328 21.25 5.14 -2.78
CA TYR A 328 20.83 5.11 -1.38
C TYR A 328 21.91 5.67 -0.49
N ILE A 329 21.52 6.61 0.38
CA ILE A 329 22.33 7.03 1.52
C ILE A 329 22.19 5.93 2.57
N THR A 330 23.29 5.30 2.93
CA THR A 330 23.34 4.16 3.87
C THR A 330 24.02 4.56 5.19
N ASP A 331 24.14 3.61 6.11
CA ASP A 331 24.88 3.81 7.37
C ASP A 331 26.37 4.15 7.16
N GLU A 332 26.89 4.00 5.94
CA GLU A 332 28.25 4.44 5.59
C GLU A 332 28.33 5.96 5.36
N GLU A 333 27.23 6.57 4.88
CA GLU A 333 27.17 8.01 4.58
C GLU A 333 26.48 8.82 5.66
N ILE A 334 25.67 8.21 6.54
CA ILE A 334 24.92 8.92 7.59
C ILE A 334 24.95 8.17 8.91
N THR A 335 25.23 8.90 10.00
CA THR A 335 25.07 8.43 11.37
C THR A 335 23.85 9.09 12.00
N LEU A 336 22.93 8.28 12.50
CA LEU A 336 21.73 8.72 13.21
C LEU A 336 21.94 8.50 14.72
N PRO A 337 22.33 9.55 15.49
CA PRO A 337 22.84 9.38 16.85
C PRO A 337 21.75 9.17 17.92
N ASN A 338 20.48 9.44 17.59
CA ASN A 338 19.40 9.41 18.55
C ASN A 338 18.77 8.00 18.65
N GLU A 339 18.24 7.65 19.83
CA GLU A 339 17.56 6.36 20.05
C GLU A 339 16.36 6.21 19.10
N ASN A 340 16.29 5.07 18.38
CA ASN A 340 15.27 4.79 17.36
C ASN A 340 15.17 5.86 16.25
N SER A 341 16.28 6.55 15.96
CA SER A 341 16.35 7.52 14.87
C SER A 341 16.25 6.82 13.51
N SER A 342 15.55 7.44 12.59
CA SER A 342 15.40 7.00 11.20
C SER A 342 15.37 8.20 10.27
N ILE A 343 15.74 8.02 9.02
CA ILE A 343 15.67 9.08 8.02
C ILE A 343 14.21 9.43 7.76
N ARG A 344 13.85 10.68 7.96
CA ARG A 344 12.55 11.24 7.64
C ARG A 344 12.51 11.76 6.20
N CYS A 345 13.52 12.51 5.78
CA CYS A 345 13.66 12.98 4.41
C CYS A 345 15.08 13.33 4.01
N LEU A 346 15.28 13.30 2.71
CA LEU A 346 16.44 13.76 1.99
C LEU A 346 16.07 15.01 1.19
N GLN A 347 16.86 16.06 1.27
CA GLN A 347 16.66 17.32 0.55
C GLN A 347 17.92 17.72 -0.20
N PHE A 348 17.77 18.34 -1.38
CA PHE A 348 18.88 18.75 -2.25
C PHE A 348 18.98 20.26 -2.42
N TYR A 349 20.23 20.75 -2.52
CA TYR A 349 20.57 22.16 -2.67
C TYR A 349 21.65 22.34 -3.72
N GLU A 350 21.67 23.50 -4.39
CA GLU A 350 22.71 23.81 -5.37
C GLU A 350 24.02 24.23 -4.72
N SER A 351 23.92 24.90 -3.56
CA SER A 351 25.07 25.30 -2.75
C SER A 351 24.81 25.12 -1.26
N LEU A 352 25.84 25.12 -0.44
CA LEU A 352 25.71 25.11 1.02
C LEU A 352 25.00 26.37 1.55
N ASP A 353 25.12 27.50 0.84
CA ASP A 353 24.48 28.77 1.22
C ASP A 353 22.95 28.76 1.03
N ASP A 354 22.44 27.80 0.24
CA ASP A 354 21.00 27.62 0.04
C ASP A 354 20.33 26.85 1.17
N ILE A 355 21.11 26.21 2.03
CA ILE A 355 20.60 25.49 3.20
C ILE A 355 20.13 26.52 4.21
N LEU A 356 18.82 26.54 4.44
CA LEU A 356 18.20 27.48 5.36
C LEU A 356 18.73 27.28 6.78
N GLU A 357 19.08 28.38 7.45
CA GLU A 357 19.27 28.39 8.90
C GLU A 357 17.97 27.93 9.60
N GLU A 358 18.11 27.34 10.77
CA GLU A 358 16.97 26.89 11.57
C GLU A 358 15.92 28.00 11.74
N SER A 359 14.71 27.75 11.27
CA SER A 359 13.58 28.65 11.44
C SER A 359 13.12 28.61 12.90
N SER A 360 12.73 29.76 13.44
CA SER A 360 12.07 29.82 14.77
C SER A 360 10.66 29.20 14.78
N ASP A 361 10.09 28.94 13.61
CA ASP A 361 8.82 28.20 13.46
C ASP A 361 9.10 26.71 13.46
N LEU A 362 8.79 26.07 14.59
CA LEU A 362 9.00 24.64 14.83
C LEU A 362 8.41 23.75 13.72
N CYS A 363 7.21 24.07 13.27
CA CYS A 363 6.55 23.29 12.20
C CYS A 363 7.20 23.51 10.84
N SER A 364 7.84 24.65 10.61
CA SER A 364 8.60 24.94 9.41
C SER A 364 9.96 24.20 9.40
N GLN A 365 10.66 24.16 10.53
CA GLN A 365 11.96 23.47 10.68
C GLN A 365 11.87 21.96 10.43
N ALA A 366 10.77 21.36 10.87
CA ALA A 366 10.57 19.92 10.72
C ALA A 366 10.01 19.49 9.37
N ARG A 367 9.72 20.43 8.49
CA ARG A 367 9.22 20.11 7.16
C ARG A 367 10.34 19.64 6.27
N CYS A 368 10.13 18.46 5.72
CA CYS A 368 10.75 18.07 4.49
C CYS A 368 10.12 18.97 3.39
N ILE A 369 10.83 20.00 2.98
CA ILE A 369 10.34 20.96 2.00
C ILE A 369 10.20 20.26 0.66
N GLU A 370 8.98 20.10 0.16
CA GLU A 370 8.70 19.36 -1.07
C GLU A 370 9.51 19.89 -2.27
N ALA A 371 9.68 21.20 -2.37
CA ALA A 371 10.47 21.83 -3.43
C ALA A 371 11.97 21.40 -3.41
N ASN A 372 12.49 20.99 -2.25
CA ASN A 372 13.89 20.56 -2.11
C ASN A 372 14.06 19.04 -2.29
N ARG A 373 12.99 18.29 -2.47
CA ARG A 373 13.06 16.86 -2.84
C ARG A 373 13.50 16.66 -4.28
N VAL A 374 13.30 17.66 -5.13
CA VAL A 374 13.71 17.65 -6.52
C VAL A 374 14.64 18.82 -6.77
N LYS A 375 15.85 18.54 -7.26
CA LYS A 375 16.81 19.57 -7.67
C LYS A 375 17.17 19.39 -9.13
N ILE A 376 16.89 20.42 -9.92
CA ILE A 376 17.21 20.47 -11.35
C ILE A 376 18.50 21.27 -11.52
N LEU A 377 19.51 20.62 -12.07
CA LEU A 377 20.80 21.22 -12.46
C LEU A 377 20.98 21.11 -13.98
N PRO A 378 21.88 21.88 -14.62
CA PRO A 378 22.18 21.71 -16.04
C PRO A 378 22.59 20.29 -16.40
N GLN A 379 23.33 19.62 -15.50
CA GLN A 379 23.85 18.25 -15.68
C GLN A 379 22.80 17.16 -15.49
N GLY A 380 21.65 17.44 -14.89
CA GLY A 380 20.60 16.45 -14.66
C GLY A 380 19.71 16.78 -13.48
N THR A 381 18.78 15.87 -13.17
CA THR A 381 17.80 16.05 -12.10
C THR A 381 18.03 15.04 -10.99
N PHE A 382 18.14 15.52 -9.76
CA PHE A 382 18.13 14.73 -8.52
C PHE A 382 16.72 14.72 -7.95
N GLU A 383 16.22 13.55 -7.54
CA GLU A 383 14.91 13.38 -6.93
C GLU A 383 14.98 12.40 -5.76
N ALA A 384 14.58 12.85 -4.56
CA ALA A 384 14.46 11.98 -3.41
C ALA A 384 13.25 11.05 -3.58
N ASN A 385 13.45 9.75 -3.50
CA ASN A 385 12.37 8.78 -3.59
C ASN A 385 11.67 8.56 -2.23
N ASP A 386 10.62 7.72 -2.20
CA ASP A 386 9.83 7.46 -0.98
C ASP A 386 10.54 6.51 0.00
N GLN A 387 11.63 5.88 -0.40
CA GLN A 387 12.45 5.07 0.50
C GLN A 387 13.41 5.96 1.28
N ALA A 388 13.51 5.71 2.58
CA ALA A 388 14.39 6.47 3.45
C ALA A 388 15.83 6.49 2.93
N GLY A 389 16.36 7.69 2.66
CA GLY A 389 17.71 7.88 2.11
C GLY A 389 17.87 7.51 0.63
N GLY A 390 16.82 7.08 -0.05
CA GLY A 390 16.86 6.78 -1.47
C GLY A 390 16.74 8.02 -2.35
N PHE A 391 17.43 8.04 -3.47
CA PHE A 391 17.28 9.06 -4.49
C PHE A 391 17.57 8.55 -5.88
N THR A 392 17.06 9.27 -6.85
CA THR A 392 17.28 9.03 -8.27
C THR A 392 18.03 10.20 -8.86
N PHE A 393 18.99 9.92 -9.72
CA PHE A 393 19.63 10.91 -10.58
C PHE A 393 19.37 10.57 -12.05
N PHE A 394 18.86 11.55 -12.79
CA PHE A 394 18.64 11.47 -14.22
C PHE A 394 19.61 12.42 -14.95
N PRO A 395 20.77 11.94 -15.41
CA PRO A 395 21.79 12.79 -16.04
C PRO A 395 21.39 13.20 -17.45
N ASN A 396 21.81 14.42 -17.83
CA ASN A 396 21.64 14.97 -19.16
C ASN A 396 22.79 14.50 -20.07
N GLU A 397 22.47 13.95 -21.23
CA GLU A 397 23.40 13.45 -22.25
C GLU A 397 24.42 14.48 -22.74
N ALA A 398 24.09 15.78 -22.66
CA ALA A 398 25.02 16.84 -23.03
C ALA A 398 26.25 16.96 -22.12
N PHE A 399 26.26 16.24 -20.96
CA PHE A 399 27.29 16.34 -19.93
C PHE A 399 28.06 15.02 -19.71
N ILE A 400 28.09 14.14 -20.71
CA ILE A 400 28.87 12.90 -20.66
C ILE A 400 30.34 13.21 -20.32
N ASP A 401 30.97 12.35 -19.50
CA ASP A 401 32.32 12.45 -18.94
C ASP A 401 32.56 13.67 -18.04
N GLN A 402 31.52 14.32 -17.56
CA GLN A 402 31.58 15.38 -16.56
C GLN A 402 31.11 14.89 -15.20
N GLU A 403 31.54 15.61 -14.16
CA GLU A 403 31.05 15.43 -12.80
C GLU A 403 29.90 16.40 -12.52
N VAL A 404 28.95 15.94 -11.71
CA VAL A 404 27.89 16.77 -11.13
C VAL A 404 27.99 16.71 -9.62
N THR A 405 27.88 17.84 -8.96
CA THR A 405 27.82 17.95 -7.51
C THR A 405 26.53 18.63 -7.10
N VAL A 406 25.84 18.02 -6.14
CA VAL A 406 24.69 18.60 -5.43
C VAL A 406 24.93 18.49 -3.94
N TYR A 407 24.40 19.39 -3.15
CA TYR A 407 24.47 19.32 -1.69
C TYR A 407 23.20 18.74 -1.14
N TYR A 408 23.29 18.02 -0.03
CA TYR A 408 22.14 17.38 0.59
C TYR A 408 22.11 17.54 2.10
N THR A 409 20.92 17.44 2.67
CA THR A 409 20.69 17.28 4.10
C THR A 409 19.78 16.09 4.36
N ILE A 410 19.99 15.43 5.50
CA ILE A 410 19.10 14.41 6.04
C ILE A 410 18.40 14.99 7.26
N THR A 411 17.07 14.89 7.29
CA THR A 411 16.28 15.17 8.50
C THR A 411 15.81 13.84 9.08
N ASP A 412 16.00 13.64 10.38
CA ASP A 412 15.56 12.43 11.08
C ASP A 412 14.08 12.51 11.54
N ASN A 413 13.56 11.42 12.09
CA ASN A 413 12.19 11.34 12.60
C ASN A 413 11.93 12.20 13.84
N TYR A 414 12.94 12.85 14.42
CA TYR A 414 12.80 13.84 15.49
C TYR A 414 12.88 15.28 14.97
N GLY A 415 13.06 15.47 13.66
CA GLY A 415 13.18 16.78 13.04
C GLY A 415 14.58 17.37 13.11
N LYS A 416 15.59 16.60 13.57
CA LYS A 416 16.98 17.03 13.56
C LYS A 416 17.56 16.88 12.16
N THR A 417 18.28 17.91 11.70
CA THR A 417 18.81 17.97 10.34
C THR A 417 20.31 17.99 10.32
N SER A 418 20.93 17.18 9.46
CA SER A 418 22.38 17.14 9.28
C SER A 418 22.88 18.46 8.69
N LYS A 419 24.15 18.73 8.91
CA LYS A 419 24.88 19.74 8.12
C LYS A 419 24.89 19.31 6.65
N GLY A 420 25.02 20.30 5.76
CA GLY A 420 25.10 20.02 4.33
C GLY A 420 26.37 19.22 3.99
N ASN A 421 26.16 18.15 3.23
CA ASN A 421 27.21 17.32 2.63
C ASN A 421 27.04 17.30 1.12
N SER A 422 28.04 16.89 0.36
CA SER A 422 27.98 16.81 -1.09
C SER A 422 27.68 15.41 -1.59
N ILE A 423 26.96 15.34 -2.72
CA ILE A 423 26.87 14.16 -3.58
C ILE A 423 27.59 14.52 -4.89
N THR A 424 28.66 13.77 -5.23
CA THR A 424 29.38 13.96 -6.48
C THR A 424 29.31 12.68 -7.31
N LEU A 425 28.69 12.79 -8.50
CA LEU A 425 28.49 11.67 -9.43
C LEU A 425 29.19 11.94 -10.76
N GLN A 426 29.73 10.90 -11.39
CA GLN A 426 30.35 10.98 -12.70
C GLN A 426 29.38 10.47 -13.78
N ILE A 427 29.07 11.32 -14.76
CA ILE A 427 28.17 10.97 -15.86
C ILE A 427 28.93 10.20 -16.92
N LYS A 428 28.45 9.02 -17.29
CA LYS A 428 29.02 8.16 -18.32
C LYS A 428 28.01 7.91 -19.44
N GLU A 429 28.56 7.66 -20.63
CA GLU A 429 27.78 7.34 -21.80
C GLU A 429 27.01 6.03 -21.61
N SER A 430 25.72 6.07 -21.90
CA SER A 430 24.90 4.87 -22.01
C SER A 430 25.14 4.18 -23.35
N PRO A 431 25.09 2.84 -23.41
CA PRO A 431 25.19 2.16 -24.69
C PRO A 431 23.93 2.41 -25.53
N ASP A 432 24.10 2.30 -26.85
CA ASP A 432 22.99 2.33 -27.81
C ASP A 432 21.91 1.29 -27.46
N PRO A 433 20.67 1.50 -27.92
CA PRO A 433 19.59 0.54 -27.68
C PRO A 433 19.92 -0.86 -28.19
N ILE A 434 19.68 -1.86 -27.36
CA ILE A 434 19.80 -3.28 -27.71
C ILE A 434 18.43 -3.84 -28.11
N SER A 435 18.39 -4.68 -29.12
CA SER A 435 17.18 -5.40 -29.53
C SER A 435 17.37 -6.91 -29.40
N LEU A 436 16.35 -7.61 -28.94
CA LEU A 436 16.32 -9.06 -28.82
C LEU A 436 15.69 -9.65 -30.08
N LYS A 437 16.44 -10.55 -30.79
CA LYS A 437 16.04 -11.17 -32.03
C LYS A 437 16.33 -12.66 -32.03
N VAL A 438 15.64 -13.39 -32.91
CA VAL A 438 16.04 -14.77 -33.24
C VAL A 438 17.32 -14.74 -34.09
N SER A 439 18.27 -15.59 -33.77
CA SER A 439 19.53 -15.70 -34.53
C SER A 439 19.27 -15.92 -36.02
N GLY A 440 19.85 -15.05 -36.85
CA GLY A 440 19.69 -15.10 -38.31
C GLY A 440 18.46 -14.35 -38.86
N THR A 441 17.66 -13.70 -38.02
CA THR A 441 16.57 -12.82 -38.47
C THR A 441 17.00 -11.35 -38.43
N THR A 442 16.41 -10.53 -39.30
CA THR A 442 16.72 -9.08 -39.38
C THR A 442 15.77 -8.21 -38.58
N GLN A 443 14.63 -8.75 -38.16
CA GLN A 443 13.60 -8.00 -37.42
C GLN A 443 13.39 -8.61 -36.05
N PRO A 444 13.20 -7.79 -35.01
CA PRO A 444 12.76 -8.27 -33.71
C PRO A 444 11.34 -8.83 -33.83
N GLN A 445 11.03 -9.84 -33.02
CA GLN A 445 9.71 -10.46 -32.88
C GLN A 445 9.27 -10.38 -31.42
N ASP A 446 8.02 -10.01 -31.19
CA ASP A 446 7.50 -9.90 -29.85
C ASP A 446 6.98 -11.26 -29.31
N GLU A 447 6.61 -12.16 -30.22
CA GLU A 447 6.13 -13.51 -29.89
C GLU A 447 6.75 -14.56 -30.79
N LEU A 448 7.15 -15.67 -30.19
CA LEU A 448 7.70 -16.85 -30.84
C LEU A 448 6.93 -18.07 -30.41
N ILE A 449 6.65 -18.95 -31.36
CA ILE A 449 6.01 -20.24 -31.08
C ILE A 449 7.00 -21.33 -31.44
N ILE A 450 7.29 -22.24 -30.52
CA ILE A 450 8.25 -23.34 -30.70
C ILE A 450 7.60 -24.68 -30.38
N CYS A 451 8.12 -25.74 -30.96
CA CYS A 451 7.76 -27.10 -30.62
C CYS A 451 8.41 -27.55 -29.33
N GLU A 452 7.73 -28.38 -28.56
CA GLU A 452 8.34 -29.01 -27.37
C GLU A 452 9.56 -29.85 -27.77
N GLY A 453 10.69 -29.64 -27.10
CA GLY A 453 11.95 -30.27 -27.40
C GLY A 453 12.77 -29.61 -28.54
N GLU A 454 12.26 -28.57 -29.17
CA GLU A 454 13.06 -27.74 -30.09
C GLU A 454 13.72 -26.60 -29.31
N SER A 455 14.96 -26.27 -29.66
CA SER A 455 15.65 -25.09 -29.12
C SER A 455 15.66 -23.95 -30.13
N ILE A 456 15.55 -22.72 -29.60
CA ILE A 456 15.69 -21.49 -30.34
C ILE A 456 16.81 -20.65 -29.75
N LYS A 457 17.56 -19.97 -30.61
CA LYS A 457 18.64 -19.10 -30.20
C LYS A 457 18.24 -17.65 -30.34
N LEU A 458 18.11 -16.96 -29.16
CA LEU A 458 17.93 -15.51 -29.11
C LEU A 458 19.28 -14.81 -29.06
N VAL A 459 19.37 -13.62 -29.64
CA VAL A 459 20.59 -12.81 -29.68
C VAL A 459 20.23 -11.36 -29.35
N GLY A 460 20.96 -10.77 -28.40
CA GLY A 460 20.90 -9.34 -28.16
C GLY A 460 21.80 -8.59 -29.13
N GLU A 461 21.23 -7.80 -30.02
CA GLU A 461 21.95 -7.04 -31.03
C GLU A 461 21.71 -5.54 -30.86
N GLY A 462 22.76 -4.75 -31.02
CA GLY A 462 22.79 -3.29 -31.08
C GLY A 462 23.90 -2.81 -31.97
N ASP A 463 23.98 -1.51 -32.20
CA ASP A 463 24.98 -0.90 -33.10
C ASP A 463 26.37 -0.85 -32.44
N GLU A 464 26.45 -1.02 -31.11
CA GLU A 464 27.69 -1.04 -30.34
C GLU A 464 28.12 -2.44 -29.88
N VAL A 465 29.36 -2.54 -29.39
CA VAL A 465 29.91 -3.72 -28.75
C VAL A 465 29.64 -3.64 -27.24
N TYR A 466 28.86 -4.58 -26.75
CA TYR A 466 28.62 -4.74 -25.32
C TYR A 466 29.66 -5.67 -24.71
N ASP A 467 30.19 -5.30 -23.54
CA ASP A 467 31.23 -6.07 -22.83
C ASP A 467 30.65 -7.23 -22.01
N ARG A 468 29.39 -7.11 -21.59
CA ARG A 468 28.72 -8.10 -20.74
C ARG A 468 27.22 -8.11 -21.00
N PHE A 469 26.61 -9.27 -20.80
CA PHE A 469 25.16 -9.45 -20.89
C PHE A 469 24.60 -10.09 -19.64
N THR A 470 23.33 -9.81 -19.34
CA THR A 470 22.52 -10.56 -18.37
C THR A 470 21.15 -10.82 -18.97
N TRP A 471 20.60 -12.00 -18.67
CA TRP A 471 19.33 -12.44 -19.20
C TRP A 471 18.31 -12.60 -18.09
N LYS A 472 17.07 -12.25 -18.37
CA LYS A 472 15.93 -12.51 -17.51
C LYS A 472 14.90 -13.36 -18.24
N LYS A 473 14.27 -14.28 -17.49
CA LYS A 473 13.08 -15.02 -17.91
C LYS A 473 11.97 -14.71 -16.90
N ASP A 474 10.80 -14.27 -17.38
CA ASP A 474 9.65 -13.90 -16.56
C ASP A 474 10.01 -12.88 -15.43
N GLY A 475 10.95 -11.98 -15.74
CA GLY A 475 11.47 -10.99 -14.82
C GLY A 475 12.55 -11.50 -13.83
N VAL A 476 12.85 -12.79 -13.82
CA VAL A 476 13.85 -13.42 -12.94
C VAL A 476 15.18 -13.58 -13.67
N LEU A 477 16.28 -13.20 -13.02
CA LEU A 477 17.64 -13.32 -13.57
C LEU A 477 17.98 -14.79 -13.82
N LEU A 478 18.51 -15.07 -15.03
CA LEU A 478 19.06 -16.37 -15.39
C LEU A 478 20.55 -16.40 -14.99
N GLU A 479 20.86 -17.07 -13.87
CA GLU A 479 22.21 -17.18 -13.39
C GLU A 479 23.13 -17.89 -14.42
N GLY A 480 24.31 -17.33 -14.66
CA GLY A 480 25.29 -17.88 -15.60
C GLY A 480 25.03 -17.56 -17.07
N ALA A 481 23.90 -16.96 -17.44
CA ALA A 481 23.61 -16.52 -18.82
C ALA A 481 24.26 -15.15 -19.07
N THR A 482 25.53 -15.14 -19.49
CA THR A 482 26.35 -13.92 -19.67
C THR A 482 26.77 -13.65 -21.11
N ASN A 483 26.39 -14.50 -22.05
CA ASN A 483 26.71 -14.36 -23.45
C ASN A 483 25.70 -13.47 -24.17
N GLN A 484 26.13 -12.88 -25.31
CA GLN A 484 25.25 -12.12 -26.21
C GLN A 484 24.06 -12.94 -26.72
N ALA A 485 24.21 -14.25 -26.84
CA ALA A 485 23.19 -15.18 -27.30
C ALA A 485 22.79 -16.16 -26.20
N LEU A 486 21.52 -16.49 -26.16
CA LEU A 486 20.93 -17.49 -25.30
C LEU A 486 20.20 -18.54 -26.16
N GLU A 487 20.56 -19.80 -25.96
CA GLU A 487 19.81 -20.94 -26.50
C GLU A 487 18.78 -21.36 -25.46
N LEU A 488 17.54 -21.54 -25.85
CA LEU A 488 16.43 -21.83 -24.98
C LEU A 488 15.46 -22.83 -25.63
N ASP A 489 14.85 -23.64 -24.80
CA ASP A 489 13.90 -24.70 -25.12
C ASP A 489 12.65 -24.67 -24.24
N VAL A 490 12.46 -23.60 -23.48
CA VAL A 490 11.38 -23.46 -22.48
C VAL A 490 10.58 -22.19 -22.72
N PRO A 491 9.23 -22.22 -22.67
CA PRO A 491 8.40 -21.02 -22.74
C PRO A 491 8.68 -20.02 -21.64
N GLY A 492 8.40 -18.75 -21.90
CA GLY A 492 8.56 -17.64 -20.98
C GLY A 492 8.76 -16.32 -21.70
N VAL A 493 8.80 -15.24 -20.94
CA VAL A 493 9.11 -13.90 -21.45
C VAL A 493 10.58 -13.60 -21.20
N TYR A 494 11.33 -13.42 -22.28
CA TYR A 494 12.78 -13.21 -22.24
C TYR A 494 13.13 -11.75 -22.50
N GLU A 495 14.16 -11.29 -21.80
CA GLU A 495 14.73 -9.95 -21.89
C GLU A 495 16.25 -10.04 -21.69
N VAL A 496 17.02 -9.27 -22.44
CA VAL A 496 18.47 -9.17 -22.28
C VAL A 496 18.89 -7.75 -21.93
N THR A 497 19.85 -7.61 -21.04
CA THR A 497 20.51 -6.34 -20.73
C THR A 497 21.96 -6.44 -21.20
N GLY A 498 22.36 -5.50 -22.05
CA GLY A 498 23.74 -5.34 -22.50
C GLY A 498 24.44 -4.22 -21.74
N TYR A 499 25.67 -4.44 -21.29
CA TYR A 499 26.47 -3.46 -20.56
C TYR A 499 27.68 -3.05 -21.37
N ASN A 500 27.98 -1.75 -21.40
CA ASN A 500 29.23 -1.25 -21.98
C ASN A 500 30.39 -1.36 -20.98
N ARG A 501 31.60 -1.00 -21.41
CA ARG A 501 32.83 -1.03 -20.58
C ARG A 501 32.77 -0.17 -19.33
N ASN A 502 31.91 0.86 -19.31
CA ASN A 502 31.71 1.73 -18.17
C ASN A 502 30.74 1.14 -17.15
N GLY A 503 30.03 0.05 -17.50
CA GLY A 503 29.00 -0.56 -16.66
C GLY A 503 27.60 0.01 -16.89
N CYS A 504 27.46 1.01 -17.77
CA CYS A 504 26.15 1.48 -18.21
C CYS A 504 25.47 0.46 -19.11
N PHE A 505 24.15 0.44 -19.14
CA PHE A 505 23.41 -0.65 -19.74
C PHE A 505 22.26 -0.18 -20.63
N ALA A 506 21.89 -1.05 -21.56
CA ALA A 506 20.64 -0.95 -22.31
C ALA A 506 19.84 -2.23 -22.14
N ILE A 507 18.52 -2.10 -22.05
CA ILE A 507 17.58 -3.21 -21.90
C ILE A 507 16.87 -3.43 -23.24
N SER A 508 16.73 -4.69 -23.66
CA SER A 508 16.06 -5.03 -24.90
C SER A 508 14.53 -4.94 -24.80
N ASN A 509 13.87 -5.05 -25.96
CA ASN A 509 12.47 -5.47 -26.02
C ASN A 509 12.30 -6.85 -25.38
N LYS A 510 11.07 -7.15 -24.98
CA LYS A 510 10.69 -8.48 -24.47
C LYS A 510 10.23 -9.38 -25.59
N VAL A 511 10.62 -10.66 -25.53
CA VAL A 511 10.18 -11.70 -26.45
C VAL A 511 9.44 -12.78 -25.68
N SER A 512 8.17 -13.00 -26.03
CA SER A 512 7.34 -14.05 -25.45
C SER A 512 7.49 -15.34 -26.24
N VAL A 513 8.02 -16.38 -25.62
CA VAL A 513 8.15 -17.72 -26.21
C VAL A 513 7.04 -18.59 -25.67
N LYS A 514 6.32 -19.27 -26.56
CA LYS A 514 5.19 -20.14 -26.23
C LYS A 514 5.35 -21.49 -26.91
N TRP A 515 4.72 -22.53 -26.32
CA TRP A 515 4.56 -23.79 -27.04
C TRP A 515 3.53 -23.65 -28.15
N VAL A 516 3.68 -24.51 -29.20
CA VAL A 516 2.65 -24.73 -30.20
C VAL A 516 1.36 -25.13 -29.49
N ASP A 517 0.28 -24.47 -29.86
CA ASP A 517 -1.07 -24.80 -29.39
C ASP A 517 -1.77 -25.68 -30.43
N TYR A 518 -2.23 -26.84 -30.00
CA TYR A 518 -2.90 -27.82 -30.84
C TYR A 518 -4.41 -27.74 -30.64
N PRO A 519 -5.21 -27.88 -31.72
CA PRO A 519 -6.65 -28.02 -31.56
C PRO A 519 -6.97 -29.32 -30.83
N GLU A 520 -7.99 -29.32 -30.01
CA GLU A 520 -8.47 -30.53 -29.36
C GLU A 520 -9.04 -31.49 -30.42
N LEU A 521 -8.47 -32.71 -30.48
CA LEU A 521 -8.94 -33.77 -31.37
C LEU A 521 -10.14 -34.47 -30.77
N ASN A 522 -11.24 -34.47 -31.52
CA ASN A 522 -12.48 -35.19 -31.19
C ASN A 522 -13.13 -35.70 -32.46
N LEU A 523 -13.82 -36.85 -32.41
CA LEU A 523 -14.60 -37.39 -33.51
C LEU A 523 -16.09 -37.03 -33.32
N THR A 524 -16.76 -36.73 -34.43
CA THR A 524 -18.22 -36.48 -34.44
C THR A 524 -19.03 -37.73 -34.09
N LYS A 525 -18.52 -38.91 -34.47
CA LYS A 525 -19.05 -40.24 -34.15
C LYS A 525 -17.95 -41.27 -34.36
N PRO A 526 -18.06 -42.51 -33.83
CA PRO A 526 -17.14 -43.62 -34.17
C PRO A 526 -17.10 -43.85 -35.70
N ILE A 527 -15.90 -44.18 -36.25
CA ILE A 527 -15.71 -44.41 -37.68
C ILE A 527 -16.09 -45.85 -38.00
N VAL A 528 -17.36 -46.07 -38.25
CA VAL A 528 -17.93 -47.36 -38.67
C VAL A 528 -18.69 -47.13 -39.96
N GLU A 529 -18.14 -47.66 -41.06
CA GLU A 529 -18.76 -47.46 -42.40
C GLU A 529 -18.91 -48.77 -43.16
N CYS A 530 -19.99 -48.89 -43.91
CA CYS A 530 -20.30 -50.01 -44.79
C CYS A 530 -20.10 -49.55 -46.22
N LEU A 531 -19.00 -49.96 -46.86
CA LEU A 531 -18.60 -49.45 -48.17
C LEU A 531 -18.47 -50.60 -49.19
N ILE A 532 -18.85 -50.33 -50.44
CA ILE A 532 -18.70 -51.24 -51.57
C ILE A 532 -17.42 -50.84 -52.32
N GLY A 533 -16.28 -51.40 -51.95
CA GLY A 533 -15.02 -51.20 -52.64
C GLY A 533 -14.50 -49.74 -52.65
N GLN A 534 -14.82 -48.96 -51.62
CA GLN A 534 -14.42 -47.56 -51.48
C GLN A 534 -13.73 -47.32 -50.12
N SER A 535 -13.06 -46.23 -50.03
CA SER A 535 -12.37 -45.71 -48.85
C SER A 535 -13.24 -44.77 -48.05
N VAL A 536 -12.87 -44.58 -46.79
CA VAL A 536 -13.47 -43.65 -45.84
C VAL A 536 -12.67 -42.34 -45.81
N ASP A 537 -13.38 -41.22 -45.87
CA ASP A 537 -12.79 -39.91 -45.60
C ASP A 537 -12.82 -39.66 -44.07
N VAL A 538 -11.69 -39.96 -43.39
CA VAL A 538 -11.50 -39.78 -41.95
C VAL A 538 -11.62 -38.32 -41.55
N GLY A 539 -11.22 -37.38 -42.43
CA GLY A 539 -11.33 -35.95 -42.16
C GLY A 539 -12.78 -35.50 -41.88
N SER A 540 -13.76 -36.16 -42.52
CA SER A 540 -15.19 -35.85 -42.31
C SER A 540 -15.72 -36.19 -40.92
N PHE A 541 -15.01 -37.00 -40.16
CA PHE A 541 -15.35 -37.39 -38.77
C PHE A 541 -14.66 -36.54 -37.71
N ILE A 542 -13.63 -35.78 -38.04
CA ILE A 542 -12.91 -34.92 -37.11
C ILE A 542 -13.70 -33.65 -36.83
N VAL A 543 -13.97 -33.37 -35.58
CA VAL A 543 -14.66 -32.14 -35.18
C VAL A 543 -13.77 -30.94 -35.50
N GLY A 544 -14.28 -29.99 -36.31
CA GLY A 544 -13.53 -28.80 -36.65
C GLY A 544 -12.34 -29.03 -37.63
N PHE A 545 -12.39 -30.09 -38.44
CA PHE A 545 -11.35 -30.37 -39.43
C PHE A 545 -11.10 -29.17 -40.35
N ASP A 546 -9.86 -28.70 -40.38
CA ASP A 546 -9.42 -27.56 -41.18
C ASP A 546 -8.02 -27.79 -41.80
N ALA A 547 -8.01 -28.42 -42.98
CA ALA A 547 -6.79 -28.71 -43.71
C ALA A 547 -6.09 -27.48 -44.29
N GLN A 548 -6.68 -26.26 -44.20
CA GLN A 548 -6.00 -25.02 -44.59
C GLN A 548 -5.08 -24.50 -43.49
N ARG A 549 -5.46 -24.72 -42.23
CA ARG A 549 -4.71 -24.25 -41.06
C ARG A 549 -3.82 -25.33 -40.42
N PHE A 550 -4.21 -26.62 -40.57
CA PHE A 550 -3.56 -27.73 -39.90
C PHE A 550 -3.17 -28.83 -40.89
N ASP A 551 -2.12 -29.56 -40.54
CA ASP A 551 -1.77 -30.86 -41.15
C ASP A 551 -2.18 -31.96 -40.19
N TYR A 552 -2.93 -32.92 -40.69
CA TYR A 552 -3.39 -34.10 -39.94
C TYR A 552 -2.62 -35.33 -40.38
N ARG A 553 -2.32 -36.24 -39.46
CA ARG A 553 -1.59 -37.47 -39.69
C ARG A 553 -2.28 -38.62 -38.99
N LEU A 554 -2.46 -39.73 -39.69
CA LEU A 554 -3.06 -40.94 -39.18
C LEU A 554 -2.05 -42.09 -39.31
N VAL A 555 -1.65 -42.66 -38.18
CA VAL A 555 -0.61 -43.71 -38.13
C VAL A 555 -1.20 -44.99 -37.51
N GLY A 556 -1.04 -46.12 -38.15
CA GLY A 556 -1.50 -47.40 -37.64
C GLY A 556 -1.62 -48.45 -38.73
N GLU A 557 -1.70 -49.74 -38.35
CA GLU A 557 -1.86 -50.85 -39.28
C GLU A 557 -0.84 -50.90 -40.44
N GLY A 558 0.36 -50.33 -40.23
CA GLY A 558 1.39 -50.22 -41.24
C GLY A 558 1.22 -49.06 -42.22
N LEU A 559 0.27 -48.16 -41.97
CA LEU A 559 0.00 -46.96 -42.71
C LEU A 559 0.51 -45.74 -41.95
N ASP A 560 0.91 -44.70 -42.73
CA ASP A 560 1.28 -43.37 -42.27
C ASP A 560 0.74 -42.41 -43.31
N LEU A 561 -0.42 -41.81 -43.02
CA LEU A 561 -1.22 -41.05 -44.00
C LEU A 561 -1.33 -39.60 -43.54
N GLU A 562 -1.16 -38.66 -44.49
CA GLU A 562 -1.26 -37.23 -44.22
C GLU A 562 -2.34 -36.57 -45.08
N ASN A 563 -3.07 -35.62 -44.47
CA ASN A 563 -4.03 -34.69 -45.10
C ASN A 563 -4.92 -35.32 -46.20
N GLU A 564 -4.55 -35.19 -47.45
CA GLU A 564 -5.35 -35.66 -48.61
C GLU A 564 -5.52 -37.18 -48.59
N GLU A 565 -4.55 -37.91 -48.06
CA GLU A 565 -4.59 -39.38 -47.95
C GLU A 565 -5.60 -39.86 -46.92
N LEU A 566 -5.99 -39.01 -45.95
CA LEU A 566 -7.05 -39.31 -44.99
C LEU A 566 -8.43 -39.45 -45.66
N LYS A 567 -8.59 -38.99 -46.89
CA LYS A 567 -9.83 -39.13 -47.66
C LYS A 567 -10.04 -40.53 -48.26
N GLU A 568 -8.99 -41.35 -48.28
CA GLU A 568 -9.00 -42.64 -48.97
C GLU A 568 -8.54 -43.82 -48.10
N VAL A 569 -8.92 -43.78 -46.79
CA VAL A 569 -8.55 -44.84 -45.85
C VAL A 569 -9.41 -46.10 -46.14
N SER A 570 -8.78 -47.20 -46.53
CA SER A 570 -9.46 -48.45 -46.87
C SER A 570 -9.18 -49.61 -45.90
N THR A 571 -8.43 -49.39 -44.82
CA THR A 571 -8.00 -50.38 -43.85
C THR A 571 -8.70 -50.21 -42.52
N SER A 572 -9.29 -51.27 -41.98
CA SER A 572 -9.83 -51.34 -40.62
C SER A 572 -8.71 -51.59 -39.63
N GLY A 573 -8.81 -50.98 -38.44
CA GLY A 573 -7.85 -51.23 -37.35
C GLY A 573 -7.77 -50.10 -36.35
N GLN A 574 -6.71 -50.17 -35.54
CA GLN A 574 -6.41 -49.17 -34.51
C GLN A 574 -5.38 -48.16 -35.06
N PHE A 575 -5.72 -46.90 -35.00
CA PHE A 575 -4.90 -45.80 -35.50
C PHE A 575 -4.69 -44.75 -34.43
N GLU A 576 -3.64 -43.95 -34.61
CA GLU A 576 -3.33 -42.73 -33.88
C GLU A 576 -3.46 -41.52 -34.80
N LEU A 577 -4.38 -40.63 -34.45
CA LEU A 577 -4.55 -39.36 -35.16
C LEU A 577 -3.74 -38.28 -34.48
N GLN A 578 -2.98 -37.53 -35.22
CA GLN A 578 -2.20 -36.40 -34.74
C GLN A 578 -2.49 -35.17 -35.59
N VAL A 579 -2.26 -33.97 -35.03
CA VAL A 579 -2.46 -32.71 -35.75
C VAL A 579 -1.32 -31.77 -35.46
N LYS A 580 -0.93 -30.95 -36.44
CA LYS A 580 -0.01 -29.83 -36.25
C LYS A 580 -0.48 -28.62 -37.04
N PRO A 581 -0.24 -27.40 -36.55
CA PRO A 581 -0.44 -26.20 -37.35
C PRO A 581 0.52 -26.20 -38.56
N LYS A 582 0.06 -25.67 -39.68
CA LYS A 582 0.92 -25.56 -40.87
C LYS A 582 2.15 -24.70 -40.61
N GLY A 583 3.30 -25.17 -41.07
CA GLY A 583 4.58 -24.50 -40.87
C GLY A 583 5.36 -24.97 -39.65
N PHE A 584 4.77 -25.84 -38.82
CA PHE A 584 5.45 -26.47 -37.68
C PHE A 584 5.85 -27.90 -38.00
N THR A 585 6.86 -28.38 -37.25
CA THR A 585 7.41 -29.72 -37.42
C THR A 585 6.81 -30.74 -36.47
N CYS A 586 6.32 -30.28 -35.32
CA CYS A 586 5.79 -31.11 -34.23
C CYS A 586 4.30 -31.38 -34.38
N TYR A 587 3.92 -32.63 -34.22
CA TYR A 587 2.55 -33.07 -34.09
C TYR A 587 2.10 -33.07 -32.62
N SER A 588 0.78 -33.00 -32.41
CA SER A 588 0.15 -33.18 -31.11
C SER A 588 0.40 -34.58 -30.55
N ASP A 589 0.07 -34.76 -29.26
CA ASP A 589 -0.07 -36.10 -28.71
C ASP A 589 -1.03 -36.94 -29.53
N PRO A 590 -0.75 -38.26 -29.69
CA PRO A 590 -1.59 -39.15 -30.48
C PRO A 590 -2.97 -39.31 -29.83
N PHE A 591 -4.02 -39.12 -30.66
CA PHE A 591 -5.41 -39.39 -30.30
C PHE A 591 -5.82 -40.76 -30.87
N PRO A 592 -6.25 -41.74 -30.03
CA PRO A 592 -6.59 -43.06 -30.53
C PRO A 592 -7.88 -43.05 -31.33
N VAL A 593 -7.83 -43.65 -32.50
CA VAL A 593 -8.97 -43.78 -33.42
C VAL A 593 -9.15 -45.22 -33.87
N GLU A 594 -10.33 -45.77 -33.68
CA GLU A 594 -10.70 -47.06 -34.25
C GLU A 594 -11.51 -46.87 -35.53
N ILE A 595 -11.07 -47.52 -36.59
CA ILE A 595 -11.72 -47.49 -37.90
C ILE A 595 -12.21 -48.91 -38.22
N TYR A 596 -13.49 -49.03 -38.45
CA TYR A 596 -14.11 -50.28 -38.85
C TYR A 596 -14.84 -50.10 -40.20
N ILE A 597 -14.30 -50.77 -41.25
CA ILE A 597 -14.86 -50.77 -42.60
C ILE A 597 -15.35 -52.18 -42.91
N GLN A 598 -16.63 -52.34 -43.14
CA GLN A 598 -17.22 -53.59 -43.57
C GLN A 598 -17.41 -53.65 -45.06
N GLU A 599 -16.72 -54.56 -45.75
CA GLU A 599 -16.96 -54.82 -47.16
C GLU A 599 -18.34 -55.46 -47.35
N VAL A 600 -19.17 -54.85 -48.22
CA VAL A 600 -20.44 -55.42 -48.66
C VAL A 600 -20.18 -56.11 -50.00
N PRO A 601 -20.40 -57.44 -50.16
CA PRO A 601 -20.17 -58.10 -51.44
C PRO A 601 -20.98 -57.49 -52.57
N LEU A 602 -20.36 -57.22 -53.70
CA LEU A 602 -20.94 -56.51 -54.87
C LEU A 602 -21.97 -57.32 -55.64
N GLU A 603 -22.14 -58.63 -55.41
CA GLU A 603 -23.06 -59.47 -56.16
C GLU A 603 -23.97 -60.29 -55.23
N VAL A 604 -25.24 -59.88 -55.15
CA VAL A 604 -26.34 -60.80 -54.94
C VAL A 604 -27.09 -60.90 -56.24
N ASN A 605 -26.71 -61.83 -57.11
CA ASN A 605 -27.48 -62.16 -58.28
C ASN A 605 -28.77 -62.89 -57.83
N PHE A 606 -29.88 -62.15 -57.80
CA PHE A 606 -31.19 -62.76 -57.73
C PHE A 606 -31.62 -63.21 -59.14
N ASP A 607 -31.43 -64.47 -59.45
CA ASP A 607 -32.03 -65.10 -60.61
C ASP A 607 -33.51 -65.33 -60.31
N PHE A 608 -34.37 -64.42 -60.81
CA PHE A 608 -35.82 -64.61 -60.78
C PHE A 608 -36.20 -65.53 -61.90
N GLY A 609 -36.05 -66.82 -61.70
CA GLY A 609 -36.70 -67.81 -62.54
C GLY A 609 -38.23 -67.67 -62.44
N VAL A 610 -38.80 -67.23 -63.53
CA VAL A 610 -40.26 -67.22 -63.79
C VAL A 610 -40.81 -68.63 -63.69
N LEU A 611 -41.61 -68.94 -62.68
CA LEU A 611 -42.64 -69.98 -62.80
C LEU A 611 -43.75 -69.77 -61.75
N GLY A 612 -44.84 -69.38 -62.20
CA GLY A 612 -46.18 -69.92 -62.02
C GLY A 612 -46.76 -70.03 -60.58
N THR A 613 -47.71 -69.22 -60.38
CA THR A 613 -48.95 -69.44 -59.66
C THR A 613 -48.94 -70.42 -58.48
N GLY A 614 -49.19 -69.89 -57.30
CA GLY A 614 -50.02 -70.61 -56.35
C GLY A 614 -49.52 -70.77 -54.94
N ILE A 615 -50.23 -70.18 -54.05
CA ILE A 615 -50.46 -70.56 -52.66
C ILE A 615 -49.40 -70.19 -51.57
N LYS A 616 -49.83 -69.24 -50.78
CA LYS A 616 -49.88 -69.11 -49.31
C LYS A 616 -48.72 -69.74 -48.48
N ASP A 617 -48.33 -68.86 -47.60
CA ASP A 617 -48.08 -68.98 -46.18
C ASP A 617 -46.79 -69.59 -45.65
N ASP A 618 -46.22 -68.80 -44.79
CA ASP A 618 -45.37 -69.10 -43.65
C ASP A 618 -43.95 -69.68 -43.94
N ALA A 619 -43.07 -68.80 -43.76
CA ALA A 619 -41.88 -68.93 -42.91
C ALA A 619 -40.69 -68.13 -43.39
N GLY A 620 -40.38 -67.10 -42.69
CA GLY A 620 -39.01 -66.74 -42.29
C GLY A 620 -37.93 -66.66 -43.37
N GLY A 621 -38.10 -65.79 -44.36
CA GLY A 621 -36.95 -65.34 -45.18
C GLY A 621 -36.35 -64.12 -44.49
N GLY A 622 -35.36 -64.35 -43.63
CA GLY A 622 -34.60 -63.28 -43.05
C GLY A 622 -33.78 -62.58 -44.16
N GLY A 623 -34.27 -61.48 -44.64
CA GLY A 623 -33.46 -60.58 -45.46
C GLY A 623 -32.31 -60.07 -44.65
N PHE A 624 -31.11 -60.24 -45.12
CA PHE A 624 -29.92 -59.56 -44.64
C PHE A 624 -30.01 -58.04 -45.00
N SER A 625 -30.91 -57.37 -44.41
CA SER A 625 -30.99 -55.94 -44.42
C SER A 625 -30.88 -55.40 -43.03
N GLY A 626 -29.76 -55.32 -42.48
CA GLY A 626 -29.79 -54.74 -41.18
C GLY A 626 -28.54 -54.79 -40.30
N ARG A 627 -27.39 -54.92 -40.88
CA ARG A 627 -26.19 -54.87 -40.01
C ARG A 627 -25.29 -53.64 -40.20
N CYS A 628 -25.56 -52.80 -41.17
CA CYS A 628 -24.90 -51.52 -41.29
C CYS A 628 -25.73 -50.33 -40.71
N ASN A 629 -26.92 -50.57 -40.24
CA ASN A 629 -27.82 -49.47 -39.76
C ASN A 629 -27.94 -49.36 -38.22
N SER A 630 -27.18 -50.10 -37.44
CA SER A 630 -27.29 -49.92 -36.01
C SER A 630 -25.91 -49.86 -35.32
N VAL A 631 -25.48 -48.67 -35.14
CA VAL A 631 -24.32 -48.29 -34.26
C VAL A 631 -24.58 -48.54 -32.78
N HIS A 632 -25.71 -49.18 -32.42
CA HIS A 632 -26.14 -49.25 -30.99
C HIS A 632 -25.93 -50.60 -30.29
N GLU A 633 -25.24 -51.59 -30.90
CA GLU A 633 -25.07 -52.91 -30.24
C GLU A 633 -23.60 -53.39 -30.06
N PHE A 634 -22.60 -52.53 -30.19
CA PHE A 634 -21.21 -52.88 -29.85
C PHE A 634 -20.53 -51.76 -29.07
N ILE A 635 -20.94 -51.53 -27.83
CA ILE A 635 -20.15 -50.98 -26.72
C ILE A 635 -20.46 -51.82 -25.49
#